data_9b41ae2f02053d553f1ead5c1db50618
#
_entry.id   9b41ae2f02053d553f1ead5c1db50618
#
_cell.length_a   1.000
_cell.length_b   1.000
_cell.length_c   1.000
_cell.angle_alpha   90.00
_cell.angle_beta   90.00
_cell.angle_gamma   90.00
#
_symmetry.space_group_name_H-M   'P 1'
#
loop_
_entity.id
_entity.type
_entity.pdbx_description
1 polymer ?
#
loop_
_entity_poly.entity_id
_entity_poly.type
_entity_poly.pdbx_seq_one_letter_code
_entity_poly.pdbx_strand_id
1 'polypeptide(L)'
;MNTYSSYKDSGVDWIGNIPSDWEVVRNKYLFDVTKNVVGEESDKYQLLSLTKRGVVLRDIESGKGKFPESFDTYQTVDKGDLIFCLYDIDETPRTIGISNYSGMITGSYKVVKCNTLTDPKFIYYNYLSIDDVKGLRPYYTGLRKVVRTETFLNLNVRVPSLQEQQQISDYLDYKTLKIDKLIEKTEQKIELLKEQRTSLINTT
;
A
#
# COMPACT_ATOMS: atom_id res chain seq x y z
N MET A 1 -19.32 4.70 -17.30
CA MET A 1 -18.84 3.44 -16.69
C MET A 1 -19.82 2.37 -17.11
N ASN A 2 -19.34 1.29 -17.70
CA ASN A 2 -20.20 0.14 -17.92
C ASN A 2 -20.51 -0.46 -16.54
N THR A 3 -21.80 -0.56 -16.23
CA THR A 3 -22.27 -1.28 -15.04
C THR A 3 -22.25 -2.78 -15.33
N TYR A 4 -21.87 -3.58 -14.34
CA TYR A 4 -21.97 -5.04 -14.47
C TYR A 4 -23.44 -5.45 -14.69
N SER A 5 -23.63 -6.52 -15.46
CA SER A 5 -24.99 -7.01 -15.83
C SER A 5 -25.76 -7.58 -14.64
N SER A 6 -25.05 -8.12 -13.64
CA SER A 6 -25.65 -8.73 -12.44
C SER A 6 -24.68 -8.67 -11.25
N TYR A 7 -25.28 -8.74 -10.07
CA TYR A 7 -24.57 -8.74 -8.80
C TYR A 7 -25.06 -9.92 -7.94
N LYS A 8 -24.19 -10.40 -7.06
CA LYS A 8 -24.47 -11.39 -6.03
C LYS A 8 -23.99 -10.92 -4.66
N ASP A 9 -24.59 -11.42 -3.60
CA ASP A 9 -24.08 -11.28 -2.26
C ASP A 9 -22.73 -12.00 -2.14
N SER A 10 -21.73 -11.34 -1.60
CA SER A 10 -20.42 -11.93 -1.35
C SER A 10 -20.41 -12.95 -0.22
N GLY A 11 -21.43 -12.98 0.62
CA GLY A 11 -21.45 -13.72 1.88
C GLY A 11 -20.52 -13.16 2.96
N VAL A 12 -20.04 -11.92 2.78
CA VAL A 12 -19.14 -11.24 3.71
C VAL A 12 -19.66 -9.82 3.96
N ASP A 13 -20.11 -9.55 5.16
CA ASP A 13 -20.83 -8.30 5.53
C ASP A 13 -20.12 -7.02 5.09
N TRP A 14 -18.80 -6.94 5.30
CA TRP A 14 -18.03 -5.75 4.96
C TRP A 14 -17.72 -5.58 3.47
N ILE A 15 -17.88 -6.64 2.66
CA ILE A 15 -17.72 -6.62 1.21
C ILE A 15 -19.04 -6.25 0.52
N GLY A 16 -20.17 -6.77 1.04
CA GLY A 16 -21.49 -6.57 0.47
C GLY A 16 -21.66 -7.26 -0.89
N ASN A 17 -22.39 -6.62 -1.80
CA ASN A 17 -22.62 -7.14 -3.14
C ASN A 17 -21.41 -6.98 -4.06
N ILE A 18 -21.13 -8.01 -4.83
CA ILE A 18 -20.05 -8.03 -5.85
C ILE A 18 -20.65 -8.40 -7.22
N PRO A 19 -19.97 -8.04 -8.33
CA PRO A 19 -20.36 -8.56 -9.66
C PRO A 19 -20.45 -10.08 -9.64
N SER A 20 -21.42 -10.64 -10.37
CA SER A 20 -21.70 -12.08 -10.30
C SER A 20 -20.51 -12.97 -10.72
N ASP A 21 -19.65 -12.46 -11.59
CA ASP A 21 -18.47 -13.16 -12.11
C ASP A 21 -17.25 -13.05 -11.18
N TRP A 22 -17.33 -12.23 -10.11
CA TRP A 22 -16.25 -12.09 -9.13
C TRP A 22 -16.30 -13.22 -8.10
N GLU A 23 -15.14 -13.58 -7.59
CA GLU A 23 -14.98 -14.56 -6.53
C GLU A 23 -14.63 -13.90 -5.20
N VAL A 24 -14.89 -14.62 -4.11
CA VAL A 24 -14.44 -14.28 -2.76
C VAL A 24 -13.39 -15.28 -2.35
N VAL A 25 -12.16 -14.80 -2.18
CA VAL A 25 -10.97 -15.64 -1.97
C VAL A 25 -10.25 -15.20 -0.71
N ARG A 26 -9.74 -16.15 0.08
CA ARG A 26 -8.91 -15.80 1.24
C ARG A 26 -7.50 -15.39 0.81
N ASN A 27 -6.93 -14.43 1.51
CA ASN A 27 -5.57 -13.91 1.25
C ASN A 27 -4.53 -15.00 1.06
N LYS A 28 -4.56 -16.05 1.87
CA LYS A 28 -3.61 -17.17 1.81
C LYS A 28 -3.58 -17.90 0.46
N TYR A 29 -4.58 -17.70 -0.40
CA TYR A 29 -4.62 -18.27 -1.74
C TYR A 29 -4.20 -17.27 -2.83
N LEU A 30 -3.96 -16.02 -2.46
CA LEU A 30 -3.57 -14.94 -3.38
C LEU A 30 -2.07 -14.63 -3.30
N PHE A 31 -1.47 -14.82 -2.13
CA PHE A 31 -0.06 -14.50 -1.92
C PHE A 31 0.60 -15.31 -0.81
N ASP A 32 1.91 -15.38 -0.91
CA ASP A 32 2.77 -15.99 0.09
C ASP A 32 3.39 -14.91 0.99
N VAL A 33 3.42 -15.19 2.29
CA VAL A 33 4.18 -14.37 3.24
C VAL A 33 5.62 -14.84 3.22
N THR A 34 6.51 -13.98 2.78
CA THR A 34 7.95 -14.24 2.82
C THR A 34 8.59 -13.48 3.99
N LYS A 35 9.55 -14.09 4.65
CA LYS A 35 10.36 -13.44 5.67
C LYS A 35 11.81 -13.89 5.50
N ASN A 36 12.50 -13.22 4.60
CA ASN A 36 13.93 -13.42 4.41
C ASN A 36 14.67 -12.34 5.19
N VAL A 37 15.24 -12.70 6.32
CA VAL A 37 15.98 -11.77 7.18
C VAL A 37 17.33 -11.46 6.54
N VAL A 38 17.72 -10.18 6.51
CA VAL A 38 18.98 -9.73 5.89
C VAL A 38 20.22 -10.14 6.70
N GLY A 39 20.09 -10.29 8.04
CA GLY A 39 21.20 -10.66 8.91
C GLY A 39 22.39 -9.69 8.79
N GLU A 40 23.60 -10.24 8.80
CA GLU A 40 24.85 -9.48 8.70
C GLU A 40 25.07 -8.85 7.31
N GLU A 41 24.23 -9.14 6.33
CA GLU A 41 24.36 -8.63 4.95
C GLU A 41 23.59 -7.32 4.71
N SER A 42 23.13 -6.64 5.77
CA SER A 42 22.29 -5.45 5.67
C SER A 42 22.92 -4.29 4.85
N ASP A 43 24.23 -4.21 4.79
CA ASP A 43 25.00 -3.26 3.98
C ASP A 43 24.81 -3.43 2.45
N LYS A 44 24.37 -4.61 2.01
CA LYS A 44 24.10 -4.91 0.60
C LYS A 44 22.72 -4.42 0.13
N TYR A 45 21.86 -3.97 1.04
CA TYR A 45 20.48 -3.65 0.75
C TYR A 45 20.19 -2.17 0.97
N GLN A 46 19.43 -1.57 0.04
CA GLN A 46 18.89 -0.23 0.21
C GLN A 46 17.79 -0.25 1.27
N LEU A 47 17.79 0.74 2.15
CA LEU A 47 16.75 0.87 3.16
C LEU A 47 15.46 1.41 2.53
N LEU A 48 14.35 0.72 2.81
CA LEU A 48 13.01 1.12 2.39
C LEU A 48 12.18 1.57 3.59
N SER A 49 11.22 2.44 3.33
CA SER A 49 10.26 2.88 4.32
C SER A 49 8.86 2.97 3.73
N LEU A 50 7.87 2.49 4.46
CA LEU A 50 6.46 2.69 4.14
C LEU A 50 6.02 4.07 4.65
N THR A 51 5.57 4.93 3.76
CA THR A 51 5.16 6.31 4.04
C THR A 51 3.76 6.58 3.49
N LYS A 52 3.21 7.77 3.76
CA LYS A 52 1.96 8.26 3.13
C LYS A 52 2.02 8.24 1.60
N ARG A 53 3.22 8.38 1.02
CA ARG A 53 3.44 8.36 -0.43
C ARG A 53 3.71 6.96 -1.00
N GLY A 54 3.58 5.92 -0.17
CA GLY A 54 3.92 4.55 -0.51
C GLY A 54 5.32 4.15 -0.01
N VAL A 55 5.92 3.16 -0.66
CA VAL A 55 7.26 2.67 -0.34
C VAL A 55 8.30 3.55 -1.02
N VAL A 56 9.22 4.08 -0.23
CA VAL A 56 10.29 4.97 -0.69
C VAL A 56 11.67 4.49 -0.24
N LEU A 57 12.69 4.85 -1.01
CA LEU A 57 14.07 4.72 -0.58
C LEU A 57 14.34 5.72 0.57
N ARG A 58 15.05 5.26 1.58
CA ARG A 58 15.43 6.07 2.71
C ARG A 58 16.95 6.20 2.77
N ASP A 59 17.41 7.43 2.74
CA ASP A 59 18.83 7.76 2.87
C ASP A 59 19.24 7.65 4.34
N ILE A 60 20.16 6.70 4.61
CA ILE A 60 20.73 6.47 5.95
C ILE A 60 21.76 7.57 6.27
N GLU A 61 22.51 8.03 5.26
CA GLU A 61 23.60 9.00 5.43
C GLU A 61 23.08 10.41 5.79
N SER A 62 21.84 10.72 5.42
CA SER A 62 21.22 12.01 5.73
C SER A 62 21.04 12.26 7.24
N GLY A 63 21.17 11.23 8.09
CA GLY A 63 20.96 11.30 9.53
C GLY A 63 19.55 11.71 9.97
N LYS A 64 18.62 11.91 9.02
CA LYS A 64 17.25 12.32 9.32
C LYS A 64 16.38 11.14 9.73
N GLY A 65 15.91 11.18 10.97
CA GLY A 65 15.01 10.17 11.55
C GLY A 65 15.72 9.27 12.56
N LYS A 66 14.93 8.33 13.13
CA LYS A 66 15.46 7.33 14.06
C LYS A 66 15.87 6.10 13.27
N PHE A 67 17.08 5.63 13.48
CA PHE A 67 17.59 4.37 12.95
C PHE A 67 17.85 3.42 14.12
N PRO A 68 17.68 2.10 13.92
CA PRO A 68 18.10 1.11 14.90
C PRO A 68 19.64 1.03 14.96
N GLU A 69 20.16 0.43 16.01
CA GLU A 69 21.60 0.15 16.15
C GLU A 69 22.08 -0.87 15.11
N SER A 70 21.22 -1.80 14.70
CA SER A 70 21.48 -2.81 13.67
C SER A 70 20.23 -3.02 12.81
N PHE A 71 20.46 -3.38 11.55
CA PHE A 71 19.43 -3.78 10.60
C PHE A 71 19.28 -5.31 10.47
N ASP A 72 19.96 -6.11 11.27
CA ASP A 72 20.03 -7.57 11.14
C ASP A 72 18.65 -8.25 11.20
N THR A 73 17.69 -7.63 11.87
CA THR A 73 16.29 -8.12 11.97
C THR A 73 15.39 -7.64 10.84
N TYR A 74 15.93 -6.86 9.91
CA TYR A 74 15.19 -6.41 8.74
C TYR A 74 14.99 -7.56 7.75
N GLN A 75 14.07 -7.39 6.84
CA GLN A 75 13.73 -8.41 5.83
C GLN A 75 13.86 -7.84 4.43
N THR A 76 14.18 -8.72 3.49
CA THR A 76 14.29 -8.35 2.08
C THR A 76 12.92 -8.05 1.48
N VAL A 77 12.93 -7.18 0.51
CA VAL A 77 11.77 -6.79 -0.31
C VAL A 77 12.22 -6.81 -1.75
N ASP A 78 11.46 -7.44 -2.62
CA ASP A 78 11.64 -7.37 -4.06
C ASP A 78 10.72 -6.31 -4.66
N LYS A 79 11.11 -5.78 -5.83
CA LYS A 79 10.22 -4.92 -6.61
C LYS A 79 8.94 -5.69 -6.98
N GLY A 80 7.79 -5.08 -6.68
CA GLY A 80 6.47 -5.68 -6.88
C GLY A 80 5.88 -6.31 -5.61
N ASP A 81 6.66 -6.51 -4.56
CA ASP A 81 6.15 -7.01 -3.29
C ASP A 81 5.22 -6.01 -2.63
N LEU A 82 4.20 -6.53 -1.94
CA LEU A 82 3.30 -5.76 -1.11
C LEU A 82 3.79 -5.76 0.34
N ILE A 83 3.71 -4.61 0.98
CA ILE A 83 4.16 -4.38 2.35
C ILE A 83 2.97 -3.94 3.18
N PHE A 84 2.69 -4.67 4.26
CA PHE A 84 1.60 -4.37 5.18
C PHE A 84 2.12 -4.02 6.59
N CYS A 85 1.65 -2.90 7.13
CA CYS A 85 1.73 -2.58 8.54
C CYS A 85 0.45 -3.07 9.22
N LEU A 86 0.54 -4.16 9.98
CA LEU A 86 -0.62 -4.81 10.60
C LEU A 86 -0.73 -4.51 12.11
N TYR A 87 -0.12 -3.40 12.57
CA TYR A 87 -0.18 -2.92 13.95
C TYR A 87 -0.37 -1.40 13.98
N ASP A 88 -0.94 -0.90 15.06
CA ASP A 88 -1.25 0.52 15.27
C ASP A 88 -1.95 1.16 14.05
N ILE A 89 -2.88 0.40 13.44
CA ILE A 89 -3.47 0.71 12.13
C ILE A 89 -4.24 2.03 12.16
N ASP A 90 -4.88 2.38 13.28
CA ASP A 90 -5.63 3.64 13.42
C ASP A 90 -4.73 4.87 13.38
N GLU A 91 -3.55 4.76 13.99
CA GLU A 91 -2.55 5.82 14.07
C GLU A 91 -1.64 5.86 12.83
N THR A 92 -1.56 4.74 12.11
CA THR A 92 -0.71 4.63 10.90
C THR A 92 -1.44 5.24 9.71
N PRO A 93 -0.93 6.34 9.13
CA PRO A 93 -1.62 7.05 8.05
C PRO A 93 -1.80 6.21 6.78
N ARG A 94 -0.89 5.24 6.54
CA ARG A 94 -0.93 4.29 5.42
C ARG A 94 -0.39 2.94 5.88
N THR A 95 -1.21 1.90 5.77
CA THR A 95 -0.89 0.55 6.24
C THR A 95 -0.49 -0.41 5.14
N ILE A 96 -0.56 0.02 3.87
CA ILE A 96 -0.17 -0.76 2.71
C ILE A 96 0.70 0.02 1.75
N GLY A 97 1.66 -0.66 1.11
CA GLY A 97 2.45 -0.16 -0.01
C GLY A 97 2.81 -1.27 -0.98
N ILE A 98 3.01 -0.89 -2.25
CA ILE A 98 3.67 -1.74 -3.24
C ILE A 98 5.07 -1.19 -3.46
N SER A 99 6.08 -2.07 -3.49
CA SER A 99 7.46 -1.63 -3.66
C SER A 99 7.85 -1.49 -5.14
N ASN A 100 8.36 -0.32 -5.49
CA ASN A 100 9.00 -0.09 -6.79
C ASN A 100 10.50 -0.40 -6.75
N TYR A 101 11.03 -0.80 -5.61
CA TYR A 101 12.45 -1.00 -5.34
C TYR A 101 12.69 -2.36 -4.71
N SER A 102 13.85 -2.94 -4.96
CA SER A 102 14.39 -4.04 -4.15
C SER A 102 15.26 -3.46 -3.04
N GLY A 103 15.18 -4.04 -1.85
CA GLY A 103 15.91 -3.54 -0.68
C GLY A 103 15.52 -4.25 0.61
N MET A 104 15.62 -3.56 1.73
CA MET A 104 15.23 -4.09 3.04
C MET A 104 14.27 -3.16 3.76
N ILE A 105 13.39 -3.76 4.57
CA ILE A 105 12.45 -3.05 5.42
C ILE A 105 12.36 -3.69 6.80
N THR A 106 11.87 -2.94 7.79
CA THR A 106 11.73 -3.46 9.16
C THR A 106 11.00 -4.80 9.21
N GLY A 107 11.49 -5.74 10.00
CA GLY A 107 10.87 -7.04 10.23
C GLY A 107 9.51 -6.99 10.92
N SER A 108 9.07 -5.82 11.38
CA SER A 108 7.75 -5.61 11.96
C SER A 108 6.62 -5.61 10.93
N TYR A 109 6.91 -5.29 9.67
CA TYR A 109 5.93 -5.33 8.58
C TYR A 109 5.77 -6.75 8.04
N LYS A 110 4.70 -6.96 7.28
CA LYS A 110 4.50 -8.18 6.49
C LYS A 110 4.81 -7.88 5.03
N VAL A 111 5.78 -8.61 4.49
CA VAL A 111 6.09 -8.61 3.07
C VAL A 111 5.41 -9.82 2.46
N VAL A 112 4.66 -9.60 1.39
CA VAL A 112 3.96 -10.68 0.68
C VAL A 112 4.23 -10.58 -0.82
N LYS A 113 4.38 -11.74 -1.45
CA LYS A 113 4.50 -11.88 -2.89
C LYS A 113 3.21 -12.45 -3.45
N CYS A 114 2.61 -11.77 -4.42
CA CYS A 114 1.42 -12.28 -5.10
C CYS A 114 1.77 -13.50 -5.96
N ASN A 115 0.85 -14.46 -6.03
CA ASN A 115 0.97 -15.59 -6.95
C ASN A 115 0.69 -15.17 -8.41
N THR A 116 0.87 -16.09 -9.35
CA THR A 116 0.74 -15.82 -10.79
C THR A 116 -0.69 -15.51 -11.26
N LEU A 117 -1.71 -15.76 -10.44
CA LEU A 117 -3.11 -15.50 -10.74
C LEU A 117 -3.61 -14.18 -10.15
N THR A 118 -2.70 -13.41 -9.53
CA THR A 118 -3.04 -12.21 -8.77
C THR A 118 -2.20 -11.03 -9.24
N ASP A 119 -2.86 -9.95 -9.64
CA ASP A 119 -2.18 -8.69 -9.94
C ASP A 119 -1.85 -7.92 -8.65
N PRO A 120 -0.56 -7.64 -8.35
CA PRO A 120 -0.18 -6.96 -7.11
C PRO A 120 -0.77 -5.56 -6.97
N LYS A 121 -0.95 -4.83 -8.07
CA LYS A 121 -1.53 -3.49 -8.05
C LYS A 121 -3.02 -3.53 -7.74
N PHE A 122 -3.74 -4.53 -8.26
CA PHE A 122 -5.14 -4.74 -7.91
C PHE A 122 -5.31 -4.96 -6.40
N ILE A 123 -4.48 -5.84 -5.81
CA ILE A 123 -4.49 -6.07 -4.35
C ILE A 123 -4.11 -4.81 -3.60
N TYR A 124 -3.10 -4.07 -4.07
CA TYR A 124 -2.72 -2.79 -3.48
C TYR A 124 -3.91 -1.81 -3.42
N TYR A 125 -4.60 -1.59 -4.52
CA TYR A 125 -5.76 -0.69 -4.58
C TYR A 125 -6.94 -1.19 -3.74
N ASN A 126 -7.19 -2.51 -3.73
CA ASN A 126 -8.22 -3.11 -2.90
C ASN A 126 -7.94 -2.84 -1.40
N TYR A 127 -6.71 -3.11 -0.94
CA TYR A 127 -6.34 -2.85 0.45
C TYR A 127 -6.19 -1.36 0.78
N LEU A 128 -5.83 -0.53 -0.18
CA LEU A 128 -5.82 0.91 -0.01
C LEU A 128 -7.23 1.44 0.31
N SER A 129 -8.24 0.94 -0.40
CA SER A 129 -9.64 1.30 -0.11
C SER A 129 -10.12 0.82 1.26
N ILE A 130 -9.62 -0.32 1.74
CA ILE A 130 -9.89 -0.84 3.09
C ILE A 130 -9.17 0.02 4.14
N ASP A 131 -7.94 0.44 3.87
CA ASP A 131 -7.15 1.28 4.77
C ASP A 131 -7.74 2.69 4.92
N ASP A 132 -8.27 3.26 3.86
CA ASP A 132 -8.89 4.60 3.90
C ASP A 132 -10.07 4.67 4.88
N VAL A 133 -10.82 3.59 5.04
CA VAL A 133 -11.94 3.48 6.00
C VAL A 133 -11.55 2.74 7.28
N LYS A 134 -10.27 2.36 7.42
CA LYS A 134 -9.77 1.53 8.53
C LYS A 134 -10.58 0.24 8.73
N GLY A 135 -10.94 -0.40 7.62
CA GLY A 135 -11.83 -1.58 7.58
C GLY A 135 -11.28 -2.83 8.29
N LEU A 136 -9.99 -2.84 8.69
CA LEU A 136 -9.40 -3.92 9.48
C LEU A 136 -9.66 -3.82 11.00
N ARG A 137 -10.29 -2.75 11.49
CA ARG A 137 -10.61 -2.54 12.93
C ARG A 137 -11.28 -3.74 13.60
N PRO A 138 -12.29 -4.42 13.01
CA PRO A 138 -12.95 -5.56 13.65
C PRO A 138 -12.02 -6.73 13.98
N TYR A 139 -10.85 -6.77 13.35
CA TYR A 139 -9.88 -7.87 13.50
C TYR A 139 -8.74 -7.56 14.47
N TYR A 140 -8.79 -6.43 15.18
CA TYR A 140 -7.77 -6.04 16.15
C TYR A 140 -7.72 -6.95 17.35
N THR A 141 -6.50 -7.21 17.80
CA THR A 141 -6.23 -7.93 19.05
C THR A 141 -5.17 -7.18 19.86
N GLY A 142 -5.37 -7.19 21.19
CA GLY A 142 -4.42 -6.60 22.15
C GLY A 142 -4.36 -5.06 22.13
N LEU A 143 -3.54 -4.52 23.01
CA LEU A 143 -3.40 -3.07 23.23
C LEU A 143 -2.82 -2.33 22.01
N ARG A 144 -1.98 -3.00 21.22
CA ARG A 144 -1.36 -2.44 19.99
C ARG A 144 -2.23 -2.58 18.76
N LYS A 145 -3.50 -2.95 18.93
CA LYS A 145 -4.44 -3.07 17.80
C LYS A 145 -3.85 -3.83 16.61
N VAL A 146 -3.29 -5.02 16.89
CA VAL A 146 -2.60 -5.85 15.90
C VAL A 146 -3.58 -6.74 15.18
N VAL A 147 -3.54 -6.78 13.85
CA VAL A 147 -4.14 -7.85 13.06
C VAL A 147 -3.11 -8.98 12.93
N ARG A 148 -3.38 -10.11 13.59
CA ARG A 148 -2.46 -11.26 13.54
C ARG A 148 -2.31 -11.78 12.13
N THR A 149 -1.11 -12.29 11.79
CA THR A 149 -0.83 -12.83 10.44
C THR A 149 -1.83 -13.90 10.02
N GLU A 150 -2.18 -14.81 10.92
CA GLU A 150 -3.17 -15.85 10.65
C GLU A 150 -4.56 -15.26 10.33
N THR A 151 -5.00 -14.28 11.11
CA THR A 151 -6.25 -13.55 10.85
C THR A 151 -6.19 -12.87 9.49
N PHE A 152 -5.11 -12.15 9.19
CA PHE A 152 -4.89 -11.48 7.92
C PHE A 152 -4.93 -12.45 6.73
N LEU A 153 -4.27 -13.61 6.83
CA LEU A 153 -4.25 -14.62 5.78
C LEU A 153 -5.63 -15.29 5.55
N ASN A 154 -6.50 -15.27 6.54
CA ASN A 154 -7.86 -15.79 6.43
C ASN A 154 -8.91 -14.73 6.06
N LEU A 155 -8.53 -13.45 5.92
CA LEU A 155 -9.44 -12.42 5.40
C LEU A 155 -9.86 -12.72 3.99
N ASN A 156 -11.15 -12.52 3.72
CA ASN A 156 -11.71 -12.64 2.40
C ASN A 156 -11.53 -11.34 1.62
N VAL A 157 -11.19 -11.46 0.35
CA VAL A 157 -11.15 -10.36 -0.62
C VAL A 157 -11.92 -10.72 -1.87
N ARG A 158 -12.48 -9.73 -2.54
CA ARG A 158 -13.16 -9.87 -3.81
C ARG A 158 -12.15 -9.86 -4.95
N VAL A 159 -12.24 -10.83 -5.84
CA VAL A 159 -11.24 -11.04 -6.89
C VAL A 159 -11.93 -11.32 -8.22
N PRO A 160 -11.77 -10.45 -9.23
CA PRO A 160 -12.18 -10.72 -10.59
C PRO A 160 -11.16 -11.62 -11.31
N SER A 161 -11.42 -11.93 -12.58
CA SER A 161 -10.43 -12.58 -13.44
C SER A 161 -9.13 -11.77 -13.51
N LEU A 162 -7.98 -12.42 -13.70
CA LEU A 162 -6.67 -11.73 -13.78
C LEU A 162 -6.66 -10.63 -14.84
N GLN A 163 -7.30 -10.85 -15.98
CA GLN A 163 -7.42 -9.82 -17.02
C GLN A 163 -8.17 -8.58 -16.51
N GLU A 164 -9.25 -8.77 -15.78
CA GLU A 164 -10.03 -7.66 -15.22
C GLU A 164 -9.27 -6.96 -14.06
N GLN A 165 -8.53 -7.73 -13.23
CA GLN A 165 -7.64 -7.14 -12.23
C GLN A 165 -6.67 -6.16 -12.87
N GLN A 166 -6.00 -6.56 -13.97
CA GLN A 166 -5.06 -5.71 -14.71
C GLN A 166 -5.75 -4.47 -15.30
N GLN A 167 -6.93 -4.63 -15.91
CA GLN A 167 -7.69 -3.51 -16.45
C GLN A 167 -8.08 -2.49 -15.37
N ILE A 168 -8.49 -2.96 -14.19
CA ILE A 168 -8.81 -2.10 -13.05
C ILE A 168 -7.56 -1.37 -12.57
N SER A 169 -6.44 -2.08 -12.44
CA SER A 169 -5.17 -1.52 -12.00
C SER A 169 -4.67 -0.44 -12.96
N ASP A 170 -4.67 -0.72 -14.25
CA ASP A 170 -4.24 0.24 -15.29
C ASP A 170 -5.14 1.48 -15.31
N TYR A 171 -6.43 1.30 -15.15
CA TYR A 171 -7.37 2.42 -15.06
C TYR A 171 -7.10 3.30 -13.83
N LEU A 172 -6.87 2.68 -12.67
CA LEU A 172 -6.59 3.39 -11.43
C LEU A 172 -5.22 4.09 -11.49
N ASP A 173 -4.19 3.43 -12.01
CA ASP A 173 -2.87 4.04 -12.25
C ASP A 173 -2.99 5.28 -13.16
N TYR A 174 -3.74 5.17 -14.25
CA TYR A 174 -3.98 6.30 -15.15
C TYR A 174 -4.70 7.46 -14.47
N LYS A 175 -5.71 7.17 -13.66
CA LYS A 175 -6.49 8.20 -12.94
C LYS A 175 -5.68 8.86 -11.84
N THR A 176 -4.97 8.08 -11.04
CA THR A 176 -4.12 8.62 -9.97
C THR A 176 -2.99 9.47 -10.55
N LEU A 177 -2.31 9.00 -11.61
CA LEU A 177 -1.28 9.80 -12.29
C LEU A 177 -1.81 11.15 -12.81
N LYS A 178 -3.04 11.18 -13.32
CA LYS A 178 -3.66 12.46 -13.75
C LYS A 178 -3.93 13.39 -12.57
N ILE A 179 -4.40 12.83 -11.45
CA ILE A 179 -4.68 13.59 -10.23
C ILE A 179 -3.36 14.16 -9.69
N ASP A 180 -2.31 13.35 -9.60
CA ASP A 180 -1.00 13.77 -9.10
C ASP A 180 -0.42 14.91 -9.95
N LYS A 181 -0.49 14.80 -11.29
CA LYS A 181 -0.07 15.88 -12.19
C LYS A 181 -0.90 17.16 -12.02
N LEU A 182 -2.18 17.04 -11.71
CA LEU A 182 -3.04 18.21 -11.46
C LEU A 182 -2.68 18.87 -10.13
N ILE A 183 -2.42 18.07 -9.09
CA ILE A 183 -1.95 18.57 -7.79
C ILE A 183 -0.65 19.34 -7.97
N GLU A 184 0.36 18.74 -8.62
CA GLU A 184 1.66 19.36 -8.89
C GLU A 184 1.52 20.72 -9.60
N LYS A 185 0.73 20.76 -10.69
CA LYS A 185 0.47 22.02 -11.42
C LYS A 185 -0.23 23.07 -10.56
N THR A 186 -1.13 22.63 -9.68
CA THR A 186 -1.86 23.54 -8.79
C THR A 186 -0.94 24.11 -7.72
N GLU A 187 -0.05 23.31 -7.16
CA GLU A 187 0.96 23.74 -6.19
C GLU A 187 1.93 24.75 -6.83
N GLN A 188 2.42 24.46 -8.05
CA GLN A 188 3.26 25.41 -8.80
C GLN A 188 2.54 26.73 -9.04
N LYS A 189 1.25 26.70 -9.42
CA LYS A 189 0.46 27.92 -9.63
C LYS A 189 0.26 28.72 -8.34
N ILE A 190 0.08 28.04 -7.21
CA ILE A 190 -0.03 28.70 -5.89
C ILE A 190 1.28 29.43 -5.57
N GLU A 191 2.42 28.81 -5.82
CA GLU A 191 3.74 29.43 -5.57
C GLU A 191 3.95 30.68 -6.45
N LEU A 192 3.69 30.58 -7.74
CA LEU A 192 3.77 31.72 -8.65
C LEU A 192 2.85 32.89 -8.23
N LEU A 193 1.64 32.60 -7.78
CA LEU A 193 0.71 33.61 -7.28
C LEU A 193 1.21 34.27 -5.98
N LYS A 194 1.87 33.53 -5.10
CA LYS A 194 2.52 34.11 -3.89
C LYS A 194 3.67 35.04 -4.26
N GLU A 195 4.51 34.65 -5.21
CA GLU A 195 5.61 35.47 -5.73
C GLU A 195 5.10 36.77 -6.36
N GLN A 196 4.06 36.67 -7.23
CA GLN A 196 3.42 37.83 -7.83
C GLN A 196 2.83 38.80 -6.78
N ARG A 197 2.12 38.26 -5.80
CA ARG A 197 1.57 39.06 -4.69
C ARG A 197 2.69 39.81 -3.94
N THR A 198 3.79 39.11 -3.61
CA THR A 198 4.93 39.72 -2.91
C THR A 198 5.58 40.83 -3.75
N SER A 199 5.74 40.58 -5.04
CA SER A 199 6.28 41.58 -5.98
C SER A 199 5.39 42.84 -6.05
N LEU A 200 4.07 42.67 -6.15
CA LEU A 200 3.13 43.79 -6.18
C LEU A 200 3.18 44.63 -4.90
N ILE A 201 3.27 43.99 -3.73
CA ILE A 201 3.35 44.69 -2.43
C ILE A 201 4.66 45.48 -2.31
N ASN A 202 5.77 44.93 -2.83
CA ASN A 202 7.08 45.57 -2.75
C ASN A 202 7.28 46.69 -3.77
N THR A 203 6.38 46.84 -4.74
CA THR A 203 6.45 47.83 -5.81
C THR A 203 5.58 49.08 -5.50
N THR A 204 4.78 48.99 -4.43
CA THR A 204 3.92 50.06 -3.92
C THR A 204 4.62 50.76 -2.76
#